data_1adb7cda0fb10ded818171e547d02bef
#
_entry.id   1adb7cda0fb10ded818171e547d02bef
#
_cell.length_a   1.000
_cell.length_b   1.000
_cell.length_c   1.000
_cell.angle_alpha   90.00
_cell.angle_beta   90.00
_cell.angle_gamma   90.00
#
_symmetry.space_group_name_H-M   'P 1'
#
loop_
_entity.id
_entity.type
_entity.pdbx_description
1 polymer ?
#
loop_
_entity_poly.entity_id
_entity_poly.type
_entity_poly.pdbx_seq_one_letter_code
_entity_poly.pdbx_strand_id
1 'polypeptide(L)'
;SDSIVIMDISCEGEDIKEMADRIKLCTSKLVITSTNCSTNDIIRALRMGAKEFLPKPVLKEDLARIVLALTSISSEDVTPQSKIITVYSNKGGIGKTTIAINLALELAKVAKDKVALLDLNLQLGDVSTFLNLNPVYDVNYVLNKLATSENTSFTKAFEKYKDTSLYILSDPNYIEQAESVKPQQITALFNALRKEFSYIIVDMSSNIDENSLKILDCSDWILFTTIVNIPAIRNAQRCLNLFRSRRYPKDKVKIVVNRYMDNDEIKIEDIENTLAEKVYWKIPNNYFTIMEAINKGITISEANPASNISNSFRDFASKVSDDIIEQSVLQYRV
;
A
#
# COMPACT_ATOMS: atom_id res chain seq x y z
N SER A 1 20.93 -26.96 -0.85
CA SER A 1 19.58 -26.61 -0.37
C SER A 1 19.48 -25.09 -0.26
N ASP A 2 18.36 -24.53 -0.70
CA ASP A 2 18.13 -23.08 -0.73
C ASP A 2 17.61 -22.54 0.61
N SER A 3 17.78 -23.30 1.67
CA SER A 3 17.27 -23.01 3.02
C SER A 3 18.16 -21.98 3.73
N ILE A 4 17.53 -21.00 4.40
CA ILE A 4 18.21 -20.12 5.35
C ILE A 4 18.24 -20.84 6.71
N VAL A 5 19.39 -20.91 7.33
CA VAL A 5 19.57 -21.48 8.66
C VAL A 5 19.94 -20.38 9.63
N ILE A 6 19.15 -20.24 10.71
CA ILE A 6 19.43 -19.32 11.81
C ILE A 6 19.98 -20.12 12.97
N MET A 7 21.21 -19.83 13.39
CA MET A 7 21.89 -20.52 14.48
C MET A 7 22.09 -19.57 15.66
N ASP A 8 21.62 -19.98 16.82
CA ASP A 8 21.83 -19.25 18.07
C ASP A 8 23.16 -19.66 18.71
N ILE A 9 23.99 -18.67 19.03
CA ILE A 9 25.27 -18.86 19.72
C ILE A 9 25.29 -18.26 21.12
N SER A 10 24.12 -17.95 21.68
CA SER A 10 24.01 -17.39 23.06
C SER A 10 24.46 -18.37 24.14
N CYS A 11 24.52 -19.67 23.81
CA CYS A 11 25.03 -20.71 24.72
C CYS A 11 26.51 -20.97 24.43
N GLU A 12 27.35 -20.96 25.45
CA GLU A 12 28.75 -21.36 25.33
C GLU A 12 28.87 -22.89 25.23
N GLY A 13 29.50 -23.39 24.14
CA GLY A 13 29.81 -24.80 23.93
C GLY A 13 30.89 -24.96 22.86
N GLU A 14 31.74 -25.99 23.02
CA GLU A 14 32.83 -26.29 22.07
C GLU A 14 32.31 -26.68 20.68
N ASP A 15 31.06 -27.15 20.56
CA ASP A 15 30.47 -27.68 19.34
C ASP A 15 29.93 -26.63 18.36
N ILE A 16 29.87 -25.36 18.74
CA ILE A 16 29.27 -24.28 17.93
C ILE A 16 29.97 -24.13 16.58
N LYS A 17 31.32 -24.21 16.59
CA LYS A 17 32.11 -24.09 15.36
C LYS A 17 31.91 -25.30 14.44
N GLU A 18 31.93 -26.50 15.01
CA GLU A 18 31.69 -27.73 14.26
C GLU A 18 30.27 -27.76 13.67
N MET A 19 29.26 -27.30 14.44
CA MET A 19 27.88 -27.17 13.96
C MET A 19 27.80 -26.15 12.80
N ALA A 20 28.45 -25.01 12.90
CA ALA A 20 28.49 -24.01 11.83
C ALA A 20 29.16 -24.58 10.57
N ASP A 21 30.24 -25.32 10.70
CA ASP A 21 30.93 -25.94 9.57
C ASP A 21 30.08 -27.05 8.91
N ARG A 22 29.32 -27.81 9.68
CA ARG A 22 28.33 -28.77 9.13
C ARG A 22 27.17 -28.07 8.41
N ILE A 23 26.65 -26.95 8.93
CA ILE A 23 25.61 -26.19 8.30
C ILE A 23 26.09 -25.61 6.95
N LYS A 24 27.32 -25.14 6.86
CA LYS A 24 27.91 -24.66 5.59
C LYS A 24 27.95 -25.69 4.47
N LEU A 25 28.05 -26.99 4.81
CA LEU A 25 27.96 -28.08 3.83
C LEU A 25 26.53 -28.21 3.24
N CYS A 26 25.52 -27.74 3.96
CA CYS A 26 24.11 -27.85 3.60
C CYS A 26 23.55 -26.59 2.95
N THR A 27 24.05 -25.41 3.35
CA THR A 27 23.58 -24.11 2.85
C THR A 27 24.66 -23.04 2.94
N SER A 28 24.66 -22.10 1.99
CA SER A 28 25.48 -20.89 2.04
C SER A 28 24.81 -19.74 2.79
N LYS A 29 23.57 -19.93 3.27
CA LYS A 29 22.71 -18.90 3.86
C LYS A 29 22.61 -19.08 5.38
N LEU A 30 23.76 -18.98 6.08
CA LEU A 30 23.84 -19.06 7.53
C LEU A 30 23.69 -17.66 8.15
N VAL A 31 22.73 -17.51 9.07
CA VAL A 31 22.56 -16.33 9.93
C VAL A 31 22.88 -16.73 11.36
N ILE A 32 23.64 -15.93 12.07
CA ILE A 32 23.94 -16.17 13.49
C ILE A 32 23.21 -15.14 14.35
N THR A 33 22.60 -15.61 15.43
CA THR A 33 21.95 -14.76 16.44
C THR A 33 22.57 -14.95 17.80
N SER A 34 22.63 -13.87 18.60
CA SER A 34 23.14 -13.88 19.97
C SER A 34 22.51 -12.78 20.82
N THR A 35 22.46 -13.03 22.13
CA THR A 35 22.15 -12.01 23.14
C THR A 35 23.34 -11.06 23.38
N ASN A 36 24.56 -11.50 23.10
CA ASN A 36 25.76 -10.70 23.23
C ASN A 36 26.13 -10.11 21.86
N CYS A 37 26.15 -8.78 21.77
CA CYS A 37 26.36 -8.01 20.54
C CYS A 37 27.69 -7.28 20.54
N SER A 38 28.72 -7.83 21.22
CA SER A 38 30.04 -7.23 21.18
C SER A 38 30.65 -7.30 19.77
N THR A 39 31.52 -6.35 19.44
CA THR A 39 32.24 -6.37 18.16
C THR A 39 32.97 -7.69 17.94
N ASN A 40 33.50 -8.30 19.02
CA ASN A 40 34.17 -9.58 18.95
C ASN A 40 33.23 -10.73 18.58
N ASP A 41 32.00 -10.73 19.08
CA ASP A 41 31.00 -11.76 18.74
C ASP A 41 30.53 -11.64 17.31
N ILE A 42 30.35 -10.42 16.82
CA ILE A 42 30.01 -10.17 15.41
C ILE A 42 31.15 -10.66 14.50
N ILE A 43 32.40 -10.32 14.81
CA ILE A 43 33.57 -10.81 14.04
C ILE A 43 33.68 -12.33 14.11
N ARG A 44 33.42 -12.93 15.27
CA ARG A 44 33.39 -14.39 15.44
C ARG A 44 32.35 -15.03 14.55
N ALA A 45 31.13 -14.50 14.53
CA ALA A 45 30.04 -14.99 13.67
C ALA A 45 30.41 -14.92 12.18
N LEU A 46 30.98 -13.81 11.72
CA LEU A 46 31.46 -13.66 10.34
C LEU A 46 32.56 -14.65 10.00
N ARG A 47 33.53 -14.89 10.89
CA ARG A 47 34.58 -15.91 10.72
C ARG A 47 34.03 -17.34 10.70
N MET A 48 32.91 -17.57 11.35
CA MET A 48 32.15 -18.83 11.27
C MET A 48 31.36 -18.98 9.96
N GLY A 49 31.44 -17.98 9.06
CA GLY A 49 30.82 -18.00 7.75
C GLY A 49 29.38 -17.55 7.73
N ALA A 50 28.93 -16.87 8.78
CA ALA A 50 27.61 -16.22 8.75
C ALA A 50 27.59 -15.16 7.66
N LYS A 51 26.49 -15.09 6.92
CA LYS A 51 26.22 -14.02 5.97
C LYS A 51 25.71 -12.77 6.66
N GLU A 52 25.00 -12.96 7.78
CA GLU A 52 24.45 -11.88 8.59
C GLU A 52 24.45 -12.25 10.07
N PHE A 53 24.47 -11.21 10.93
CA PHE A 53 24.36 -11.33 12.39
C PHE A 53 23.08 -10.64 12.85
N LEU A 54 22.30 -11.33 13.69
CA LEU A 54 20.99 -10.87 14.14
C LEU A 54 20.99 -10.75 15.67
N PRO A 55 20.97 -9.53 16.23
CA PRO A 55 20.96 -9.34 17.67
C PRO A 55 19.63 -9.80 18.29
N LYS A 56 19.69 -10.31 19.53
CA LYS A 56 18.50 -10.58 20.34
C LYS A 56 18.19 -9.40 21.27
N PRO A 57 16.89 -9.09 21.49
CA PRO A 57 15.71 -9.75 20.96
C PRO A 57 15.59 -9.52 19.44
N VAL A 58 15.29 -10.61 18.72
CA VAL A 58 15.14 -10.55 17.26
C VAL A 58 13.94 -9.68 16.91
N LEU A 59 14.17 -8.54 16.30
CA LEU A 59 13.12 -7.68 15.79
C LEU A 59 12.60 -8.24 14.46
N LYS A 60 11.30 -8.14 14.25
CA LYS A 60 10.63 -8.67 13.07
C LYS A 60 11.14 -8.02 11.78
N GLU A 61 11.41 -6.74 11.83
CA GLU A 61 11.92 -5.92 10.73
C GLU A 61 13.34 -6.37 10.31
N ASP A 62 14.21 -6.65 11.28
CA ASP A 62 15.57 -7.13 11.02
C ASP A 62 15.56 -8.52 10.42
N LEU A 63 14.72 -9.42 10.93
CA LEU A 63 14.56 -10.76 10.37
C LEU A 63 14.04 -10.71 8.94
N ALA A 64 13.01 -9.89 8.66
CA ALA A 64 12.46 -9.73 7.33
C ALA A 64 13.52 -9.21 6.35
N ARG A 65 14.29 -8.19 6.73
CA ARG A 65 15.38 -7.63 5.93
C ARG A 65 16.44 -8.68 5.59
N ILE A 66 16.86 -9.48 6.56
CA ILE A 66 17.89 -10.53 6.37
C ILE A 66 17.37 -11.66 5.48
N VAL A 67 16.14 -12.10 5.69
CA VAL A 67 15.51 -13.14 4.86
C VAL A 67 15.46 -12.67 3.41
N LEU A 68 15.00 -11.44 3.15
CA LEU A 68 15.00 -10.87 1.81
C LEU A 68 16.40 -10.80 1.19
N ALA A 69 17.40 -10.35 1.94
CA ALA A 69 18.79 -10.26 1.45
C ALA A 69 19.40 -11.62 1.11
N LEU A 70 19.02 -12.69 1.82
CA LEU A 70 19.62 -14.01 1.67
C LEU A 70 18.86 -14.95 0.72
N THR A 71 17.62 -14.67 0.38
CA THR A 71 16.86 -15.55 -0.52
C THR A 71 17.35 -15.48 -1.96
N SER A 72 18.40 -14.73 -2.29
CA SER A 72 18.98 -14.58 -3.65
C SER A 72 17.92 -14.30 -4.74
N ILE A 73 16.77 -13.87 -4.31
CA ILE A 73 15.87 -13.18 -5.16
C ILE A 73 16.62 -11.87 -5.34
N SER A 74 17.28 -11.71 -6.50
CA SER A 74 17.86 -10.44 -6.88
C SER A 74 16.85 -9.36 -6.52
N SER A 75 17.31 -8.20 -6.09
CA SER A 75 16.44 -7.05 -5.90
C SER A 75 15.64 -6.68 -7.18
N GLU A 76 15.93 -7.37 -8.28
CA GLU A 76 15.18 -7.37 -9.54
C GLU A 76 14.09 -8.45 -9.60
N ASP A 77 14.13 -9.52 -8.76
CA ASP A 77 13.14 -10.61 -8.75
C ASP A 77 12.20 -10.58 -7.54
N VAL A 78 12.53 -9.87 -6.45
CA VAL A 78 11.57 -9.41 -5.44
C VAL A 78 11.24 -7.95 -5.74
N THR A 79 10.68 -7.70 -6.88
CA THR A 79 9.73 -6.59 -6.96
C THR A 79 8.64 -6.96 -5.96
N PRO A 80 8.42 -6.13 -4.91
CA PRO A 80 7.28 -6.35 -4.03
C PRO A 80 6.08 -6.50 -4.94
N GLN A 81 5.40 -7.67 -4.86
CA GLN A 81 4.30 -7.96 -5.78
C GLN A 81 3.40 -6.75 -5.77
N SER A 82 3.33 -6.05 -6.90
CA SER A 82 2.60 -4.78 -7.04
C SER A 82 1.25 -4.86 -6.32
N LYS A 83 0.94 -3.91 -5.49
CA LYS A 83 -0.29 -3.90 -4.69
C LYS A 83 -1.26 -2.86 -5.18
N ILE A 84 -2.47 -3.29 -5.50
CA ILE A 84 -3.59 -2.43 -5.85
C ILE A 84 -4.37 -2.11 -4.58
N ILE A 85 -4.40 -0.84 -4.22
CA ILE A 85 -5.07 -0.33 -3.02
C ILE A 85 -6.15 0.65 -3.47
N THR A 86 -7.41 0.27 -3.32
CA THR A 86 -8.54 1.11 -3.72
C THR A 86 -9.11 1.85 -2.54
N VAL A 87 -9.20 3.18 -2.64
CA VAL A 87 -9.90 4.03 -1.68
C VAL A 87 -11.36 4.11 -2.08
N TYR A 88 -12.23 3.52 -1.29
CA TYR A 88 -13.64 3.39 -1.62
C TYR A 88 -14.57 3.79 -0.47
N SER A 89 -15.72 4.29 -0.83
CA SER A 89 -16.90 4.43 0.03
C SER A 89 -18.14 4.53 -0.83
N ASN A 90 -19.23 3.99 -0.34
CA ASN A 90 -20.56 4.15 -0.94
C ASN A 90 -21.25 5.49 -0.61
N LYS A 91 -20.51 6.46 -0.08
CA LYS A 91 -20.99 7.82 0.20
C LYS A 91 -20.06 8.86 -0.45
N GLY A 92 -20.66 9.79 -1.20
CA GLY A 92 -19.93 10.92 -1.79
C GLY A 92 -19.51 11.95 -0.75
N GLY A 93 -18.49 12.76 -1.07
CA GLY A 93 -18.07 13.91 -0.28
C GLY A 93 -17.37 13.61 1.05
N ILE A 94 -16.95 12.37 1.31
CA ILE A 94 -16.28 11.98 2.56
C ILE A 94 -14.75 12.02 2.49
N GLY A 95 -14.18 12.46 1.37
CA GLY A 95 -12.75 12.71 1.23
C GLY A 95 -11.94 11.56 0.61
N LYS A 96 -12.55 10.67 -0.21
CA LYS A 96 -11.84 9.58 -0.91
C LYS A 96 -10.66 10.10 -1.72
N THR A 97 -10.89 11.05 -2.63
CA THR A 97 -9.85 11.66 -3.48
C THR A 97 -8.73 12.28 -2.65
N THR A 98 -9.07 13.01 -1.58
CA THR A 98 -8.09 13.57 -0.64
C THR A 98 -7.21 12.48 -0.03
N ILE A 99 -7.83 11.36 0.40
CA ILE A 99 -7.10 10.23 0.98
C ILE A 99 -6.21 9.57 -0.06
N ALA A 100 -6.74 9.29 -1.26
CA ALA A 100 -6.00 8.65 -2.34
C ALA A 100 -4.74 9.44 -2.74
N ILE A 101 -4.88 10.76 -2.95
CA ILE A 101 -3.78 11.64 -3.31
C ILE A 101 -2.68 11.65 -2.25
N ASN A 102 -3.05 11.91 -0.99
CA ASN A 102 -2.06 12.11 0.07
C ASN A 102 -1.41 10.78 0.49
N LEU A 103 -2.17 9.68 0.50
CA LEU A 103 -1.60 8.35 0.72
C LEU A 103 -0.63 7.96 -0.40
N ALA A 104 -0.99 8.18 -1.66
CA ALA A 104 -0.14 7.86 -2.81
C ALA A 104 1.18 8.64 -2.77
N LEU A 105 1.14 9.93 -2.43
CA LEU A 105 2.34 10.74 -2.30
C LEU A 105 3.24 10.26 -1.15
N GLU A 106 2.66 10.01 0.02
CA GLU A 106 3.47 9.57 1.17
C GLU A 106 4.02 8.15 0.95
N LEU A 107 3.28 7.26 0.30
CA LEU A 107 3.79 5.95 -0.14
C LEU A 107 4.95 6.09 -1.13
N ALA A 108 4.89 7.02 -2.07
CA ALA A 108 5.99 7.27 -3.01
C ALA A 108 7.27 7.75 -2.32
N LYS A 109 7.15 8.42 -1.16
CA LYS A 109 8.29 8.81 -0.32
C LYS A 109 8.86 7.65 0.49
N VAL A 110 7.99 6.80 1.04
CA VAL A 110 8.37 5.66 1.90
C VAL A 110 8.96 4.53 1.06
N ALA A 111 8.27 4.12 0.01
CA ALA A 111 8.64 2.97 -0.81
C ALA A 111 9.91 3.21 -1.65
N LYS A 112 10.28 4.47 -1.91
CA LYS A 112 11.39 4.88 -2.80
C LYS A 112 11.30 4.22 -4.19
N ASP A 113 10.11 3.85 -4.62
CA ASP A 113 9.80 3.18 -5.87
C ASP A 113 8.60 3.87 -6.54
N LYS A 114 8.26 3.49 -7.77
CA LYS A 114 7.17 4.08 -8.52
C LYS A 114 5.81 3.73 -7.92
N VAL A 115 5.03 4.74 -7.63
CA VAL A 115 3.64 4.64 -7.18
C VAL A 115 2.74 5.24 -8.24
N ALA A 116 1.71 4.50 -8.67
CA ALA A 116 0.66 5.02 -9.54
C ALA A 116 -0.55 5.49 -8.71
N LEU A 117 -1.11 6.62 -9.07
CA LEU A 117 -2.43 7.06 -8.63
C LEU A 117 -3.36 7.12 -9.83
N LEU A 118 -4.40 6.32 -9.82
CA LEU A 118 -5.40 6.25 -10.88
C LEU A 118 -6.70 6.93 -10.44
N ASP A 119 -7.17 7.86 -11.24
CA ASP A 119 -8.52 8.37 -11.10
C ASP A 119 -9.48 7.50 -11.91
N LEU A 120 -10.10 6.54 -11.24
CA LEU A 120 -11.15 5.70 -11.83
C LEU A 120 -12.56 6.13 -11.39
N ASN A 121 -12.72 7.37 -10.94
CA ASN A 121 -14.00 8.06 -10.90
C ASN A 121 -14.31 8.60 -12.32
N LEU A 122 -14.58 7.68 -13.23
CA LEU A 122 -14.56 7.89 -14.69
C LEU A 122 -15.48 9.01 -15.20
N GLN A 123 -16.47 9.43 -14.43
CA GLN A 123 -17.42 10.48 -14.85
C GLN A 123 -17.08 11.86 -14.29
N LEU A 124 -16.59 11.91 -13.07
CA LEU A 124 -16.38 13.16 -12.31
C LEU A 124 -15.11 13.02 -11.45
N GLY A 125 -13.99 12.71 -12.09
CA GLY A 125 -12.68 12.64 -11.44
C GLY A 125 -12.18 14.03 -11.05
N ASP A 126 -11.49 14.10 -9.94
CA ASP A 126 -10.99 15.36 -9.37
C ASP A 126 -9.49 15.35 -9.07
N VAL A 127 -8.80 14.21 -9.27
CA VAL A 127 -7.38 14.08 -8.89
C VAL A 127 -6.52 15.12 -9.58
N SER A 128 -6.69 15.30 -10.89
CA SER A 128 -5.94 16.28 -11.66
C SER A 128 -6.23 17.72 -11.21
N THR A 129 -7.49 18.02 -10.92
CA THR A 129 -7.92 19.34 -10.41
C THR A 129 -7.32 19.62 -9.03
N PHE A 130 -7.33 18.64 -8.12
CA PHE A 130 -6.78 18.79 -6.76
C PHE A 130 -5.27 19.03 -6.76
N LEU A 131 -4.57 18.61 -7.79
CA LEU A 131 -3.11 18.77 -7.91
C LEU A 131 -2.69 19.82 -8.94
N ASN A 132 -3.66 20.57 -9.50
CA ASN A 132 -3.44 21.56 -10.56
C ASN A 132 -2.62 21.01 -11.73
N LEU A 133 -2.98 19.82 -12.20
CA LEU A 133 -2.35 19.13 -13.32
C LEU A 133 -3.18 19.27 -14.60
N ASN A 134 -2.50 19.26 -15.74
CA ASN A 134 -3.14 19.24 -17.06
C ASN A 134 -2.59 18.04 -17.86
N PRO A 135 -3.02 16.81 -17.54
CA PRO A 135 -2.51 15.61 -18.18
C PRO A 135 -2.80 15.61 -19.69
N VAL A 136 -1.80 15.18 -20.49
CA VAL A 136 -1.96 15.02 -21.95
C VAL A 136 -2.75 13.76 -22.27
N TYR A 137 -2.61 12.75 -21.44
CA TYR A 137 -3.24 11.45 -21.62
C TYR A 137 -4.11 11.10 -20.42
N ASP A 138 -5.17 10.36 -20.69
CA ASP A 138 -6.15 9.89 -19.71
C ASP A 138 -6.23 8.35 -19.68
N VAL A 139 -7.10 7.81 -18.83
CA VAL A 139 -7.29 6.37 -18.71
C VAL A 139 -7.74 5.73 -20.03
N ASN A 140 -8.56 6.39 -20.84
CA ASN A 140 -9.02 5.87 -22.12
C ASN A 140 -7.89 5.73 -23.14
N TYR A 141 -6.92 6.66 -23.13
CA TYR A 141 -5.73 6.52 -23.96
C TYR A 141 -4.98 5.22 -23.64
N VAL A 142 -4.78 4.93 -22.35
CA VAL A 142 -4.09 3.71 -21.92
C VAL A 142 -4.91 2.46 -22.28
N LEU A 143 -6.23 2.47 -22.04
CA LEU A 143 -7.12 1.35 -22.39
C LEU A 143 -7.11 1.05 -23.88
N ASN A 144 -7.14 2.07 -24.73
CA ASN A 144 -7.06 1.93 -26.18
C ASN A 144 -5.70 1.37 -26.64
N LYS A 145 -4.62 1.80 -26.02
CA LYS A 145 -3.27 1.29 -26.30
C LYS A 145 -3.13 -0.17 -25.89
N LEU A 146 -3.69 -0.57 -24.75
CA LEU A 146 -3.70 -1.97 -24.29
C LEU A 146 -4.43 -2.88 -25.28
N ALA A 147 -5.47 -2.41 -25.95
CA ALA A 147 -6.21 -3.17 -26.95
C ALA A 147 -5.42 -3.40 -28.25
N THR A 148 -4.41 -2.57 -28.54
CA THR A 148 -3.69 -2.60 -29.82
C THR A 148 -2.23 -3.07 -29.72
N SER A 149 -1.64 -3.16 -28.52
CA SER A 149 -0.21 -3.45 -28.35
C SER A 149 0.09 -4.11 -27.02
N GLU A 150 0.67 -5.32 -27.02
CA GLU A 150 0.91 -6.12 -25.81
C GLU A 150 2.18 -5.74 -25.01
N ASN A 151 3.13 -4.96 -25.56
CA ASN A 151 4.46 -4.75 -24.96
C ASN A 151 4.91 -3.28 -24.89
N THR A 152 4.01 -2.37 -24.54
CA THR A 152 4.37 -0.95 -24.43
C THR A 152 4.39 -0.53 -22.95
N SER A 153 5.47 0.13 -22.52
CA SER A 153 5.48 0.81 -21.22
C SER A 153 4.46 1.96 -21.23
N PHE A 154 3.60 1.97 -20.22
CA PHE A 154 2.55 2.96 -20.05
C PHE A 154 2.95 4.14 -19.17
N THR A 155 4.10 4.07 -18.49
CA THR A 155 4.59 5.17 -17.62
C THR A 155 4.60 6.52 -18.30
N LYS A 156 4.83 6.57 -19.65
CA LYS A 156 4.81 7.82 -20.43
C LYS A 156 3.42 8.46 -20.59
N ALA A 157 2.36 7.69 -20.34
CA ALA A 157 0.99 8.20 -20.34
C ALA A 157 0.56 8.80 -18.99
N PHE A 158 1.39 8.62 -17.96
CA PHE A 158 1.15 9.16 -16.64
C PHE A 158 1.82 10.51 -16.49
N GLU A 159 1.15 11.43 -15.81
CA GLU A 159 1.73 12.70 -15.38
C GLU A 159 2.55 12.46 -14.11
N LYS A 160 3.84 12.79 -14.15
CA LYS A 160 4.70 12.68 -12.96
C LYS A 160 4.47 13.87 -12.05
N TYR A 161 4.16 13.63 -10.78
CA TYR A 161 3.96 14.72 -9.82
C TYR A 161 5.29 15.29 -9.37
N LYS A 162 5.68 16.44 -9.90
CA LYS A 162 6.93 17.17 -9.55
C LYS A 162 8.16 16.23 -9.56
N ASP A 163 9.08 16.43 -8.63
CA ASP A 163 10.28 15.59 -8.47
C ASP A 163 10.07 14.37 -7.57
N THR A 164 8.86 13.79 -7.57
CA THR A 164 8.50 12.62 -6.76
C THR A 164 8.49 11.34 -7.60
N SER A 165 8.32 10.18 -6.95
CA SER A 165 8.06 8.89 -7.61
C SER A 165 6.54 8.62 -7.79
N LEU A 166 5.70 9.64 -7.64
CA LEU A 166 4.26 9.55 -7.87
C LEU A 166 3.92 9.84 -9.34
N TYR A 167 3.17 8.92 -9.95
CA TYR A 167 2.69 8.99 -11.32
C TYR A 167 1.16 8.94 -11.33
N ILE A 168 0.53 9.86 -12.04
CA ILE A 168 -0.92 10.07 -12.02
C ILE A 168 -1.51 9.77 -13.38
N LEU A 169 -2.55 8.93 -13.41
CA LEU A 169 -3.39 8.70 -14.57
C LEU A 169 -4.77 9.29 -14.30
N SER A 170 -5.14 10.29 -15.09
CA SER A 170 -6.40 11.01 -14.94
C SER A 170 -7.59 10.22 -15.45
N ASP A 171 -8.76 10.59 -14.97
CA ASP A 171 -10.05 10.22 -15.52
C ASP A 171 -10.22 10.68 -17.00
N PRO A 172 -11.23 10.18 -17.72
CA PRO A 172 -11.52 10.58 -19.08
C PRO A 172 -11.84 12.09 -19.19
N ASN A 173 -11.32 12.75 -20.22
CA ASN A 173 -11.58 14.17 -20.47
C ASN A 173 -13.06 14.47 -20.79
N TYR A 174 -13.82 13.48 -21.22
CA TYR A 174 -15.22 13.62 -21.59
C TYR A 174 -16.06 12.54 -20.91
N ILE A 175 -17.17 12.96 -20.28
CA ILE A 175 -18.06 12.06 -19.50
C ILE A 175 -18.59 10.90 -20.35
N GLU A 176 -18.88 11.13 -21.62
CA GLU A 176 -19.39 10.12 -22.56
C GLU A 176 -18.37 8.98 -22.76
N GLN A 177 -17.10 9.23 -22.59
CA GLN A 177 -16.05 8.23 -22.72
C GLN A 177 -16.03 7.25 -21.54
N ALA A 178 -16.54 7.65 -20.39
CA ALA A 178 -16.66 6.78 -19.21
C ALA A 178 -17.56 5.56 -19.49
N GLU A 179 -18.62 5.73 -20.27
CA GLU A 179 -19.57 4.68 -20.63
C GLU A 179 -18.94 3.59 -21.52
N SER A 180 -17.87 3.94 -22.22
CA SER A 180 -17.16 3.00 -23.11
C SER A 180 -16.25 2.02 -22.39
N VAL A 181 -15.89 2.32 -21.13
CA VAL A 181 -14.98 1.48 -20.31
C VAL A 181 -15.70 0.22 -19.85
N LYS A 182 -15.10 -0.93 -20.14
CA LYS A 182 -15.65 -2.26 -19.80
C LYS A 182 -14.84 -2.93 -18.68
N PRO A 183 -15.48 -3.79 -17.86
CA PRO A 183 -14.79 -4.46 -16.75
C PRO A 183 -13.54 -5.26 -17.16
N GLN A 184 -13.54 -5.87 -18.38
CA GLN A 184 -12.39 -6.62 -18.89
C GLN A 184 -11.17 -5.72 -19.13
N GLN A 185 -11.40 -4.47 -19.56
CA GLN A 185 -10.34 -3.50 -19.79
C GLN A 185 -9.69 -3.06 -18.46
N ILE A 186 -10.46 -2.97 -17.38
CA ILE A 186 -9.94 -2.70 -16.03
C ILE A 186 -8.98 -3.81 -15.59
N THR A 187 -9.31 -5.08 -15.84
CA THR A 187 -8.39 -6.18 -15.54
C THR A 187 -7.11 -6.09 -16.34
N ALA A 188 -7.19 -5.81 -17.65
CA ALA A 188 -6.02 -5.64 -18.50
C ALA A 188 -5.15 -4.47 -18.05
N LEU A 189 -5.77 -3.33 -17.68
CA LEU A 189 -5.09 -2.17 -17.13
C LEU A 189 -4.27 -2.54 -15.90
N PHE A 190 -4.89 -3.14 -14.89
CA PHE A 190 -4.20 -3.51 -13.67
C PHE A 190 -3.07 -4.52 -13.89
N ASN A 191 -3.27 -5.53 -14.75
CA ASN A 191 -2.23 -6.49 -15.09
C ASN A 191 -1.02 -5.85 -15.78
N ALA A 192 -1.25 -4.83 -16.61
CA ALA A 192 -0.17 -4.08 -17.24
C ALA A 192 0.58 -3.20 -16.22
N LEU A 193 -0.16 -2.48 -15.38
CA LEU A 193 0.43 -1.54 -14.41
C LEU A 193 1.18 -2.24 -13.27
N ARG A 194 0.77 -3.46 -12.89
CA ARG A 194 1.51 -4.27 -11.91
C ARG A 194 2.96 -4.55 -12.32
N LYS A 195 3.29 -4.46 -13.60
CA LYS A 195 4.66 -4.66 -14.11
C LYS A 195 5.54 -3.42 -13.96
N GLU A 196 4.93 -2.25 -13.73
CA GLU A 196 5.65 -0.97 -13.77
C GLU A 196 5.64 -0.22 -12.43
N PHE A 197 4.71 -0.56 -11.52
CA PHE A 197 4.49 0.16 -10.27
C PHE A 197 4.43 -0.81 -9.09
N SER A 198 5.08 -0.45 -7.99
CA SER A 198 5.04 -1.23 -6.74
C SER A 198 3.72 -1.03 -5.99
N TYR A 199 3.16 0.17 -6.06
CA TYR A 199 1.84 0.48 -5.51
C TYR A 199 0.98 1.14 -6.57
N ILE A 200 -0.28 0.72 -6.63
CA ILE A 200 -1.31 1.29 -7.51
C ILE A 200 -2.45 1.72 -6.60
N ILE A 201 -2.53 3.02 -6.35
CA ILE A 201 -3.62 3.62 -5.57
C ILE A 201 -4.74 4.01 -6.52
N VAL A 202 -5.96 3.64 -6.17
CA VAL A 202 -7.14 3.89 -7.00
C VAL A 202 -8.12 4.77 -6.25
N ASP A 203 -8.40 5.95 -6.80
CA ASP A 203 -9.57 6.75 -6.43
C ASP A 203 -10.73 6.33 -7.30
N MET A 204 -11.90 6.08 -6.71
CA MET A 204 -13.07 5.65 -7.45
C MET A 204 -14.36 6.32 -6.98
N SER A 205 -15.37 6.29 -7.82
CA SER A 205 -16.71 6.82 -7.52
C SER A 205 -17.33 6.14 -6.30
N SER A 206 -18.43 6.68 -5.81
CA SER A 206 -19.22 6.05 -4.73
C SER A 206 -20.27 5.07 -5.25
N ASN A 207 -20.44 4.99 -6.56
CA ASN A 207 -21.43 4.12 -7.19
C ASN A 207 -20.96 2.65 -7.12
N ILE A 208 -21.94 1.75 -7.15
CA ILE A 208 -21.73 0.31 -7.28
C ILE A 208 -22.29 -0.11 -8.62
N ASP A 209 -21.46 -0.13 -9.62
CA ASP A 209 -21.73 -0.65 -10.97
C ASP A 209 -20.76 -1.79 -11.31
N GLU A 210 -20.85 -2.34 -12.51
CA GLU A 210 -20.00 -3.45 -12.95
C GLU A 210 -18.51 -3.09 -12.95
N ASN A 211 -18.14 -1.85 -13.35
CA ASN A 211 -16.78 -1.37 -13.35
C ASN A 211 -16.25 -1.21 -11.92
N SER A 212 -17.03 -0.60 -11.05
CA SER A 212 -16.71 -0.43 -9.63
C SER A 212 -16.49 -1.78 -8.94
N LEU A 213 -17.38 -2.74 -9.17
CA LEU A 213 -17.23 -4.08 -8.64
C LEU A 213 -15.98 -4.76 -9.18
N LYS A 214 -15.65 -4.56 -10.46
CA LYS A 214 -14.44 -5.11 -11.06
C LYS A 214 -13.17 -4.52 -10.50
N ILE A 215 -13.14 -3.20 -10.24
CA ILE A 215 -12.03 -2.53 -9.55
C ILE A 215 -11.83 -3.15 -8.17
N LEU A 216 -12.90 -3.27 -7.39
CA LEU A 216 -12.86 -3.86 -6.05
C LEU A 216 -12.43 -5.34 -6.07
N ASP A 217 -12.89 -6.13 -7.06
CA ASP A 217 -12.49 -7.54 -7.22
C ASP A 217 -10.98 -7.67 -7.47
N CYS A 218 -10.40 -6.79 -8.31
CA CYS A 218 -8.99 -6.78 -8.66
C CYS A 218 -8.07 -6.18 -7.59
N SER A 219 -8.61 -5.44 -6.63
CA SER A 219 -7.86 -4.81 -5.55
C SER A 219 -7.28 -5.85 -4.60
N ASP A 220 -6.05 -5.63 -4.16
CA ASP A 220 -5.46 -6.40 -3.05
C ASP A 220 -6.00 -5.89 -1.72
N TRP A 221 -6.11 -4.56 -1.56
CA TRP A 221 -6.74 -3.92 -0.41
C TRP A 221 -7.81 -2.93 -0.83
N ILE A 222 -8.86 -2.84 -0.01
CA ILE A 222 -9.92 -1.84 -0.10
C ILE A 222 -9.87 -1.01 1.18
N LEU A 223 -9.40 0.24 1.08
CA LEU A 223 -9.49 1.22 2.16
C LEU A 223 -10.91 1.77 2.19
N PHE A 224 -11.77 1.07 2.91
CA PHE A 224 -13.17 1.47 3.02
C PHE A 224 -13.31 2.66 3.95
N THR A 225 -13.57 3.83 3.37
CA THR A 225 -13.63 5.09 4.08
C THR A 225 -15.04 5.38 4.61
N THR A 226 -15.13 5.75 5.89
CA THR A 226 -16.35 6.25 6.54
C THR A 226 -16.04 7.50 7.38
N ILE A 227 -17.06 8.12 7.94
CA ILE A 227 -16.96 9.25 8.87
C ILE A 227 -17.83 9.00 10.10
N VAL A 228 -17.58 9.75 11.18
CA VAL A 228 -18.24 9.58 12.48
C VAL A 228 -19.65 10.18 12.46
N ASN A 229 -20.59 9.50 11.80
CA ASN A 229 -22.02 9.76 11.92
C ASN A 229 -22.87 8.52 11.61
N ILE A 230 -24.03 8.44 12.21
CA ILE A 230 -24.94 7.27 12.11
C ILE A 230 -25.26 6.89 10.65
N PRO A 231 -25.65 7.83 9.73
CA PRO A 231 -25.93 7.45 8.35
C PRO A 231 -24.73 6.85 7.61
N ALA A 232 -23.50 7.36 7.83
CA ALA A 232 -22.32 6.83 7.19
C ALA A 232 -21.97 5.43 7.72
N ILE A 233 -22.09 5.22 9.03
CA ILE A 233 -21.82 3.92 9.68
C ILE A 233 -22.83 2.86 9.21
N ARG A 234 -24.13 3.22 9.12
CA ARG A 234 -25.16 2.30 8.58
C ARG A 234 -24.91 1.94 7.12
N ASN A 235 -24.52 2.92 6.30
CA ASN A 235 -24.18 2.67 4.91
C ASN A 235 -22.91 1.81 4.79
N ALA A 236 -21.90 2.05 5.64
CA ALA A 236 -20.72 1.20 5.73
C ALA A 236 -21.09 -0.26 6.04
N GLN A 237 -21.95 -0.49 7.03
CA GLN A 237 -22.42 -1.83 7.38
C GLN A 237 -23.09 -2.54 6.20
N ARG A 238 -23.95 -1.84 5.43
CA ARG A 238 -24.58 -2.40 4.23
C ARG A 238 -23.55 -2.80 3.17
N CYS A 239 -22.53 -1.96 2.97
CA CYS A 239 -21.48 -2.21 2.00
C CYS A 239 -20.58 -3.40 2.43
N LEU A 240 -20.24 -3.49 3.72
CA LEU A 240 -19.50 -4.63 4.25
C LEU A 240 -20.27 -5.93 4.11
N ASN A 241 -21.60 -5.92 4.25
CA ASN A 241 -22.43 -7.09 3.99
C ASN A 241 -22.37 -7.52 2.51
N LEU A 242 -22.34 -6.56 1.57
CA LEU A 242 -22.11 -6.86 0.16
C LEU A 242 -20.73 -7.51 -0.03
N PHE A 243 -19.67 -7.00 0.56
CA PHE A 243 -18.33 -7.58 0.45
C PHE A 243 -18.26 -9.00 1.02
N ARG A 244 -18.92 -9.25 2.16
CA ARG A 244 -19.06 -10.59 2.73
C ARG A 244 -19.83 -11.53 1.80
N SER A 245 -20.92 -11.10 1.17
CA SER A 245 -21.67 -11.90 0.18
C SER A 245 -20.84 -12.23 -1.06
N ARG A 246 -19.92 -11.35 -1.44
CA ARG A 246 -18.94 -11.58 -2.52
C ARG A 246 -17.73 -12.42 -2.07
N ARG A 247 -17.70 -12.85 -0.82
CA ARG A 247 -16.63 -13.68 -0.22
C ARG A 247 -15.25 -13.00 -0.27
N TYR A 248 -15.20 -11.67 -0.11
CA TYR A 248 -13.91 -11.01 0.05
C TYR A 248 -13.21 -11.48 1.32
N PRO A 249 -11.88 -11.76 1.27
CA PRO A 249 -11.10 -12.09 2.45
C PRO A 249 -11.22 -10.98 3.52
N LYS A 250 -11.21 -11.35 4.80
CA LYS A 250 -11.35 -10.38 5.91
C LYS A 250 -10.24 -9.31 5.90
N ASP A 251 -9.04 -9.70 5.53
CA ASP A 251 -7.88 -8.82 5.48
C ASP A 251 -7.83 -7.91 4.27
N LYS A 252 -8.70 -8.14 3.25
CA LYS A 252 -8.81 -7.31 2.07
C LYS A 252 -9.44 -5.95 2.36
N VAL A 253 -10.37 -5.87 3.30
CA VAL A 253 -11.10 -4.62 3.61
C VAL A 253 -10.55 -4.01 4.89
N LYS A 254 -10.04 -2.79 4.77
CA LYS A 254 -9.47 -2.00 5.88
C LYS A 254 -10.33 -0.79 6.14
N ILE A 255 -10.88 -0.66 7.35
CA ILE A 255 -11.77 0.47 7.69
C ILE A 255 -10.93 1.71 7.99
N VAL A 256 -11.19 2.79 7.27
CA VAL A 256 -10.58 4.10 7.50
C VAL A 256 -11.65 5.08 7.96
N VAL A 257 -11.49 5.62 9.16
CA VAL A 257 -12.40 6.68 9.69
C VAL A 257 -11.77 8.03 9.39
N ASN A 258 -12.42 8.79 8.49
CA ASN A 258 -11.99 10.14 8.11
C ASN A 258 -12.69 11.20 8.96
N ARG A 259 -12.09 12.39 9.04
CA ARG A 259 -12.57 13.55 9.79
C ARG A 259 -12.83 13.25 11.27
N TYR A 260 -12.03 12.37 11.84
CA TYR A 260 -12.13 11.97 13.26
C TYR A 260 -11.76 13.13 14.19
N MET A 261 -12.52 13.30 15.25
CA MET A 261 -12.26 14.23 16.35
C MET A 261 -12.33 13.48 17.69
N ASP A 262 -11.43 13.79 18.61
CA ASP A 262 -11.38 13.10 19.92
C ASP A 262 -12.65 13.34 20.77
N ASN A 263 -13.35 14.46 20.51
CA ASN A 263 -14.60 14.83 21.18
C ASN A 263 -15.86 14.35 20.46
N ASP A 264 -15.75 13.52 19.40
CA ASP A 264 -16.91 12.90 18.76
C ASP A 264 -17.73 12.10 19.79
N GLU A 265 -19.08 12.23 19.73
CA GLU A 265 -19.99 11.49 20.61
C GLU A 265 -19.90 9.97 20.35
N ILE A 266 -19.82 9.58 19.07
CA ILE A 266 -19.66 8.18 18.64
C ILE A 266 -18.18 7.84 18.74
N LYS A 267 -17.84 6.87 19.56
CA LYS A 267 -16.46 6.41 19.74
C LYS A 267 -16.06 5.39 18.69
N ILE A 268 -14.75 5.18 18.54
CA ILE A 268 -14.23 4.17 17.60
C ILE A 268 -14.76 2.77 17.93
N GLU A 269 -14.87 2.45 19.22
CA GLU A 269 -15.40 1.18 19.70
C GLU A 269 -16.84 0.95 19.27
N ASP A 270 -17.67 2.00 19.21
CA ASP A 270 -19.05 1.94 18.73
C ASP A 270 -19.11 1.63 17.24
N ILE A 271 -18.18 2.24 16.46
CA ILE A 271 -18.03 1.98 15.03
C ILE A 271 -17.60 0.53 14.81
N GLU A 272 -16.56 0.07 15.51
CA GLU A 272 -16.04 -1.30 15.42
C GLU A 272 -17.10 -2.34 15.76
N ASN A 273 -17.84 -2.12 16.85
CA ASN A 273 -18.94 -2.99 17.28
C ASN A 273 -20.07 -3.03 16.24
N THR A 274 -20.43 -1.89 15.67
CA THR A 274 -21.49 -1.80 14.66
C THR A 274 -21.10 -2.47 13.35
N LEU A 275 -19.85 -2.28 12.90
CA LEU A 275 -19.35 -2.84 11.65
C LEU A 275 -18.89 -4.30 11.79
N ALA A 276 -18.62 -4.78 13.02
CA ALA A 276 -17.95 -6.04 13.33
C ALA A 276 -16.57 -6.17 12.64
N GLU A 277 -15.87 -5.05 12.53
CA GLU A 277 -14.54 -4.91 11.91
C GLU A 277 -13.71 -3.90 12.71
N LYS A 278 -12.39 -4.10 12.77
CA LYS A 278 -11.49 -3.15 13.41
C LYS A 278 -11.21 -1.95 12.54
N VAL A 279 -11.11 -0.77 13.16
CA VAL A 279 -10.66 0.44 12.48
C VAL A 279 -9.16 0.32 12.23
N TYR A 280 -8.79 0.34 10.97
CA TYR A 280 -7.40 0.25 10.52
C TYR A 280 -6.65 1.56 10.71
N TRP A 281 -7.31 2.69 10.35
CA TRP A 281 -6.71 4.02 10.49
C TRP A 281 -7.76 5.10 10.80
N LYS A 282 -7.31 6.12 11.54
CA LYS A 282 -8.10 7.33 11.84
C LYS A 282 -7.38 8.54 11.24
N ILE A 283 -8.07 9.25 10.36
CA ILE A 283 -7.56 10.52 9.80
C ILE A 283 -8.19 11.67 10.56
N PRO A 284 -7.39 12.53 11.21
CA PRO A 284 -7.90 13.65 12.00
C PRO A 284 -8.64 14.66 11.12
N ASN A 285 -9.64 15.30 11.69
CA ASN A 285 -10.30 16.42 11.03
C ASN A 285 -9.38 17.65 11.02
N ASN A 286 -9.07 18.14 9.81
CA ASN A 286 -8.31 19.39 9.63
C ASN A 286 -8.81 20.10 8.36
N TYR A 287 -10.01 20.65 8.45
CA TYR A 287 -10.68 21.26 7.30
C TYR A 287 -9.86 22.37 6.64
N PHE A 288 -9.25 23.25 7.44
CA PHE A 288 -8.54 24.41 6.90
C PHE A 288 -7.31 24.02 6.09
N THR A 289 -6.47 23.12 6.58
CA THR A 289 -5.29 22.66 5.86
C THR A 289 -5.68 21.91 4.58
N ILE A 290 -6.76 21.11 4.63
CA ILE A 290 -7.26 20.40 3.45
C ILE A 290 -7.75 21.38 2.39
N MET A 291 -8.57 22.35 2.78
CA MET A 291 -9.11 23.36 1.83
C MET A 291 -8.01 24.24 1.26
N GLU A 292 -7.01 24.61 2.06
CA GLU A 292 -5.84 25.32 1.58
C GLU A 292 -5.07 24.52 0.51
N ALA A 293 -4.83 23.23 0.77
CA ALA A 293 -4.15 22.36 -0.17
C ALA A 293 -4.92 22.25 -1.49
N ILE A 294 -6.23 21.97 -1.43
CA ILE A 294 -7.09 21.84 -2.61
C ILE A 294 -7.12 23.15 -3.42
N ASN A 295 -7.33 24.29 -2.76
CA ASN A 295 -7.44 25.60 -3.44
C ASN A 295 -6.10 26.05 -4.07
N LYS A 296 -4.96 25.59 -3.53
CA LYS A 296 -3.64 25.83 -4.10
C LYS A 296 -3.21 24.80 -5.13
N GLY A 297 -3.94 23.71 -5.30
CA GLY A 297 -3.57 22.61 -6.20
C GLY A 297 -2.30 21.89 -5.75
N ILE A 298 -2.12 21.68 -4.45
CA ILE A 298 -0.97 21.02 -3.86
C ILE A 298 -1.42 19.97 -2.83
N THR A 299 -0.49 19.13 -2.39
CA THR A 299 -0.78 18.14 -1.36
C THR A 299 -0.85 18.75 0.05
N ILE A 300 -1.46 18.02 0.99
CA ILE A 300 -1.57 18.45 2.39
C ILE A 300 -0.18 18.65 3.03
N SER A 301 0.77 17.75 2.74
CA SER A 301 2.12 17.86 3.27
C SER A 301 2.93 19.04 2.69
N GLU A 302 2.57 19.54 1.51
CA GLU A 302 3.14 20.77 0.95
C GLU A 302 2.47 22.02 1.54
N ALA A 303 1.17 21.98 1.77
CA ALA A 303 0.45 23.11 2.35
C ALA A 303 0.88 23.38 3.80
N ASN A 304 0.99 22.34 4.63
CA ASN A 304 1.43 22.43 6.02
C ASN A 304 2.12 21.13 6.47
N PRO A 305 3.46 21.01 6.28
CA PRO A 305 4.21 19.78 6.59
C PRO A 305 4.16 19.35 8.06
N ALA A 306 3.96 20.29 8.98
CA ALA A 306 3.97 20.07 10.43
C ALA A 306 2.57 19.80 11.01
N SER A 307 1.52 19.88 10.20
CA SER A 307 0.14 19.68 10.66
C SER A 307 -0.09 18.25 11.15
N ASN A 308 -1.04 18.09 12.07
CA ASN A 308 -1.45 16.77 12.58
C ASN A 308 -1.93 15.83 11.45
N ILE A 309 -2.59 16.38 10.43
CA ILE A 309 -3.08 15.60 9.30
C ILE A 309 -1.93 15.18 8.36
N SER A 310 -0.90 16.01 8.15
CA SER A 310 0.29 15.65 7.39
C SER A 310 1.06 14.52 8.07
N ASN A 311 1.22 14.60 9.39
CA ASN A 311 1.83 13.54 10.18
C ASN A 311 0.99 12.26 10.09
N SER A 312 -0.33 12.35 10.22
CA SER A 312 -1.23 11.20 10.11
C SER A 312 -1.11 10.50 8.74
N PHE A 313 -0.99 11.21 7.62
CA PHE A 313 -0.81 10.59 6.31
C PHE A 313 0.58 9.93 6.17
N ARG A 314 1.62 10.51 6.74
CA ARG A 314 2.96 9.92 6.77
C ARG A 314 2.97 8.59 7.54
N ASP A 315 2.41 8.60 8.74
CA ASP A 315 2.33 7.41 9.59
C ASP A 315 1.41 6.35 8.95
N PHE A 316 0.32 6.78 8.31
CA PHE A 316 -0.58 5.90 7.57
C PHE A 316 0.12 5.19 6.41
N ALA A 317 0.89 5.93 5.61
CA ALA A 317 1.66 5.36 4.51
C ALA A 317 2.73 4.38 5.00
N SER A 318 3.44 4.71 6.09
CA SER A 318 4.41 3.80 6.72
C SER A 318 3.72 2.51 7.17
N LYS A 319 2.60 2.61 7.88
CA LYS A 319 1.83 1.44 8.32
C LYS A 319 1.34 0.58 7.13
N VAL A 320 0.83 1.20 6.07
CA VAL A 320 0.38 0.48 4.86
C VAL A 320 1.56 -0.26 4.22
N SER A 321 2.72 0.38 4.09
CA SER A 321 3.92 -0.23 3.54
C SER A 321 4.40 -1.41 4.38
N ASP A 322 4.49 -1.25 5.70
CA ASP A 322 4.96 -2.29 6.62
C ASP A 322 4.04 -3.51 6.63
N ASP A 323 2.73 -3.31 6.72
CA ASP A 323 1.74 -4.39 6.73
C ASP A 323 1.74 -5.17 5.39
N ILE A 324 1.99 -4.50 4.26
CA ILE A 324 2.10 -5.13 2.94
C ILE A 324 3.38 -5.97 2.82
N ILE A 325 4.50 -5.44 3.30
CA ILE A 325 5.77 -6.19 3.34
C ILE A 325 5.60 -7.42 4.23
N GLU A 326 4.99 -7.28 5.39
CA GLU A 326 4.70 -8.39 6.29
C GLU A 326 3.86 -9.49 5.63
N GLN A 327 2.76 -9.12 4.96
CA GLN A 327 1.92 -10.08 4.23
C GLN A 327 2.68 -10.79 3.12
N SER A 328 3.54 -10.07 2.39
CA SER A 328 4.36 -10.67 1.34
C SER A 328 5.33 -11.72 1.91
N VAL A 329 5.99 -11.42 3.03
CA VAL A 329 6.89 -12.36 3.72
C VAL A 329 6.13 -13.61 4.21
N LEU A 330 4.90 -13.45 4.69
CA LEU A 330 4.08 -14.59 5.16
C LEU A 330 3.62 -15.51 4.02
N GLN A 331 3.35 -14.97 2.83
CA GLN A 331 2.96 -15.75 1.64
C GLN A 331 4.11 -16.64 1.11
N TYR A 332 5.37 -16.29 1.35
CA TYR A 332 6.53 -17.13 1.00
C TYR A 332 6.82 -18.24 2.05
N ARG A 333 6.04 -18.34 3.14
CA ARG A 333 6.18 -19.34 4.20
C ARG A 333 5.26 -20.56 4.04
N VAL A 334 4.39 -20.58 3.04
CA VAL A 334 3.52 -21.71 2.67
C VAL A 334 4.01 -22.33 1.38
#